data_36500c7c9ad392646c1a9d0000ef766b
#
_entry.id   36500c7c9ad392646c1a9d0000ef766b
#
_cell.length_a   1.000
_cell.length_b   1.000
_cell.length_c   1.000
_cell.angle_alpha   90.00
_cell.angle_beta   90.00
_cell.angle_gamma   90.00
#
_symmetry.space_group_name_H-M   'P 1'
#
loop_
_entity.id
_entity.type
_entity.pdbx_description
1 polymer ?
#
loop_
_entity_poly.entity_id
_entity_poly.type
_entity_poly.pdbx_seq_one_letter_code
_entity_poly.pdbx_strand_id
1 'polypeptide(L)'
;MWRKMDNALPLVQASVAQSGLKMAGLGLGIEVHIKEIPVSYAKSQQVIDDIWQTMTPKVVIHLGIAPGAKGITLEQTGKNHCYKDRDVSGLCPDRHCCIEGGPERLDSIIDMRSLSKHLKSMGLDVIYSRDAGRYLCDFVYYYSLYRGQGKAALIHVPASGSVASSERLVPQLQTVIQAVLRQLDRRAHTTSGQVENNKENILHKT
;
A
#
# COMPACT_ATOMS: atom_id res chain seq x y z
N MET A 1 -9.83 -16.81 11.25
CA MET A 1 -11.29 -16.93 11.10
C MET A 1 -11.86 -15.51 11.03
N TRP A 2 -12.03 -14.98 9.81
CA TRP A 2 -12.55 -13.62 9.57
C TRP A 2 -14.08 -13.74 9.54
N ARG A 3 -14.75 -13.23 10.56
CA ARG A 3 -16.22 -13.15 10.54
C ARG A 3 -16.66 -12.08 9.55
N LYS A 4 -17.70 -12.39 8.75
CA LYS A 4 -18.53 -11.41 8.06
C LYS A 4 -18.99 -10.36 9.08
N MET A 5 -18.40 -9.19 9.07
CA MET A 5 -18.89 -8.03 9.80
C MET A 5 -19.65 -7.13 8.83
N ASP A 6 -20.73 -6.57 9.28
CA ASP A 6 -21.58 -5.65 8.52
C ASP A 6 -20.71 -4.59 7.83
N ASN A 7 -20.75 -4.58 6.50
CA ASN A 7 -19.82 -3.91 5.60
C ASN A 7 -19.84 -2.36 5.62
N ALA A 8 -20.67 -1.72 6.42
CA ALA A 8 -20.87 -0.27 6.40
C ALA A 8 -19.84 0.51 7.24
N LEU A 9 -19.46 0.05 8.43
CA LEU A 9 -18.58 0.78 9.33
C LEU A 9 -17.11 0.85 8.86
N PRO A 10 -16.49 -0.21 8.32
CA PRO A 10 -15.11 -0.15 7.83
C PRO A 10 -14.90 0.80 6.65
N LEU A 11 -15.85 0.84 5.71
CA LEU A 11 -15.78 1.72 4.52
C LEU A 11 -15.85 3.21 4.93
N VAL A 12 -16.67 3.55 5.91
CA VAL A 12 -16.79 4.93 6.40
C VAL A 12 -15.49 5.43 7.04
N GLN A 13 -14.78 4.59 7.81
CA GLN A 13 -13.52 5.01 8.44
C GLN A 13 -12.37 5.16 7.43
N ALA A 14 -12.28 4.30 6.42
CA ALA A 14 -11.29 4.46 5.36
C ALA A 14 -11.56 5.75 4.56
N SER A 15 -12.81 6.05 4.23
CA SER A 15 -13.18 7.28 3.51
C SER A 15 -12.92 8.54 4.33
N VAL A 16 -13.15 8.51 5.65
CA VAL A 16 -12.85 9.64 6.56
C VAL A 16 -11.35 9.89 6.65
N ALA A 17 -10.54 8.83 6.79
CA ALA A 17 -9.08 8.96 6.80
C ALA A 17 -8.55 9.49 5.45
N GLN A 18 -9.09 9.03 4.32
CA GLN A 18 -8.74 9.49 2.98
C GLN A 18 -9.11 10.95 2.76
N SER A 19 -10.32 11.36 3.15
CA SER A 19 -10.77 12.75 3.06
C SER A 19 -9.92 13.68 3.94
N GLY A 20 -9.58 13.24 5.15
CA GLY A 20 -8.70 13.98 6.04
C GLY A 20 -7.29 14.18 5.46
N LEU A 21 -6.73 13.16 4.82
CA LEU A 21 -5.43 13.24 4.14
C LEU A 21 -5.44 14.22 2.97
N LYS A 22 -6.53 14.26 2.19
CA LYS A 22 -6.70 15.22 1.09
C LYS A 22 -6.78 16.66 1.60
N MET A 23 -7.53 16.91 2.66
CA MET A 23 -7.69 18.24 3.26
C MET A 23 -6.42 18.75 3.94
N ALA A 24 -5.70 17.86 4.63
CA ALA A 24 -4.49 18.23 5.38
C ALA A 24 -3.25 18.40 4.50
N GLY A 25 -3.26 17.82 3.26
CA GLY A 25 -2.14 17.85 2.32
C GLY A 25 -0.94 17.01 2.76
N LEU A 26 -0.03 16.74 1.85
CA LEU A 26 1.21 15.98 2.11
C LEU A 26 2.48 16.82 1.93
N GLY A 27 2.34 18.09 1.61
CA GLY A 27 3.43 19.03 1.36
C GLY A 27 3.39 19.63 -0.05
N LEU A 28 4.25 20.62 -0.29
CA LEU A 28 4.33 21.31 -1.58
C LEU A 28 4.80 20.36 -2.69
N GLY A 29 4.15 20.42 -3.84
CA GLY A 29 4.51 19.64 -5.02
C GLY A 29 4.05 18.18 -5.01
N ILE A 30 3.22 17.77 -4.04
CA ILE A 30 2.63 16.43 -4.00
C ILE A 30 1.18 16.52 -4.42
N GLU A 31 0.85 15.92 -5.58
CA GLU A 31 -0.51 15.76 -6.03
C GLU A 31 -1.07 14.43 -5.49
N VAL A 32 -2.26 14.49 -4.85
CA VAL A 32 -2.90 13.35 -4.21
C VAL A 32 -4.21 13.05 -4.91
N HIS A 33 -4.30 11.88 -5.53
CA HIS A 33 -5.52 11.34 -6.10
C HIS A 33 -6.08 10.25 -5.19
N ILE A 34 -7.37 10.37 -4.86
CA ILE A 34 -8.07 9.39 -4.02
C ILE A 34 -9.04 8.60 -4.90
N LYS A 35 -8.94 7.28 -4.82
CA LYS A 35 -9.82 6.33 -5.50
C LYS A 35 -10.34 5.31 -4.50
N GLU A 36 -11.64 5.07 -4.51
CA GLU A 36 -12.24 3.98 -3.76
C GLU A 36 -12.11 2.69 -4.56
N ILE A 37 -11.72 1.61 -3.87
CA ILE A 37 -11.59 0.29 -4.47
C ILE A 37 -12.78 -0.56 -4.03
N PRO A 38 -13.59 -1.07 -4.98
CA PRO A 38 -14.75 -1.88 -4.65
C PRO A 38 -14.34 -3.22 -4.02
N VAL A 39 -15.18 -3.75 -3.13
CA VAL A 39 -14.99 -5.07 -2.50
C VAL A 39 -15.35 -6.18 -3.49
N SER A 40 -14.70 -6.18 -4.65
CA SER A 40 -14.86 -7.15 -5.73
C SER A 40 -13.52 -7.40 -6.41
N TYR A 41 -13.13 -8.64 -6.55
CA TYR A 41 -11.85 -9.01 -7.16
C TYR A 41 -11.70 -8.46 -8.59
N ALA A 42 -12.68 -8.73 -9.46
CA ALA A 42 -12.62 -8.29 -10.85
C ALA A 42 -12.66 -6.77 -10.99
N LYS A 43 -13.56 -6.09 -10.26
CA LYS A 43 -13.67 -4.63 -10.33
C LYS A 43 -12.45 -3.93 -9.73
N SER A 44 -11.87 -4.50 -8.67
CA SER A 44 -10.64 -3.93 -8.08
C SER A 44 -9.46 -3.99 -9.04
N GLN A 45 -9.31 -5.08 -9.81
CA GLN A 45 -8.29 -5.17 -10.86
C GLN A 45 -8.47 -4.07 -11.92
N GLN A 46 -9.70 -3.84 -12.40
CA GLN A 46 -9.99 -2.78 -13.36
C GLN A 46 -9.59 -1.39 -12.85
N VAL A 47 -9.90 -1.09 -11.58
CA VAL A 47 -9.50 0.20 -10.96
C VAL A 47 -7.98 0.32 -10.87
N ILE A 48 -7.28 -0.74 -10.51
CA ILE A 48 -5.81 -0.73 -10.43
C ILE A 48 -5.18 -0.58 -11.82
N ASP A 49 -5.72 -1.25 -12.84
CA ASP A 49 -5.27 -1.09 -14.23
C ASP A 49 -5.42 0.35 -14.69
N ASP A 50 -6.60 0.96 -14.46
CA ASP A 50 -6.85 2.37 -14.78
C ASP A 50 -5.83 3.29 -14.09
N ILE A 51 -5.58 3.11 -12.80
CA ILE A 51 -4.60 3.92 -12.07
C ILE A 51 -3.20 3.83 -12.71
N TRP A 52 -2.70 2.63 -12.98
CA TRP A 52 -1.34 2.46 -13.50
C TRP A 52 -1.18 2.84 -14.98
N GLN A 53 -2.25 2.72 -15.78
CA GLN A 53 -2.24 3.05 -17.21
C GLN A 53 -2.45 4.53 -17.49
N THR A 54 -3.34 5.18 -16.71
CA THR A 54 -3.75 6.56 -17.02
C THR A 54 -3.04 7.61 -16.18
N MET A 55 -2.74 7.30 -14.91
CA MET A 55 -2.21 8.29 -13.96
C MET A 55 -0.69 8.24 -13.80
N THR A 56 -0.05 7.11 -14.15
CA THR A 56 1.40 6.90 -13.97
C THR A 56 1.95 7.38 -12.62
N PRO A 57 1.37 6.94 -11.49
CA PRO A 57 1.72 7.49 -10.18
C PRO A 57 3.13 7.14 -9.77
N LYS A 58 3.77 8.00 -8.98
CA LYS A 58 5.06 7.72 -8.35
C LYS A 58 4.98 6.52 -7.39
N VAL A 59 3.86 6.41 -6.69
CA VAL A 59 3.53 5.31 -5.77
C VAL A 59 2.02 5.22 -5.59
N VAL A 60 1.51 4.01 -5.44
CA VAL A 60 0.13 3.76 -5.01
C VAL A 60 0.13 3.32 -3.56
N ILE A 61 -0.63 4.00 -2.71
CA ILE A 61 -0.76 3.64 -1.30
C ILE A 61 -2.17 3.14 -1.04
N HIS A 62 -2.27 1.85 -0.72
CA HIS A 62 -3.51 1.22 -0.31
C HIS A 62 -3.72 1.41 1.19
N LEU A 63 -4.91 1.89 1.57
CA LEU A 63 -5.34 1.95 2.96
C LEU A 63 -6.39 0.87 3.19
N GLY A 64 -6.03 -0.13 3.97
CA GLY A 64 -6.91 -1.22 4.36
C GLY A 64 -7.28 -1.16 5.83
N ILE A 65 -8.45 -1.71 6.20
CA ILE A 65 -8.86 -1.83 7.60
C ILE A 65 -8.60 -3.26 8.06
N ALA A 66 -7.84 -3.39 9.15
CA ALA A 66 -7.60 -4.67 9.81
C ALA A 66 -8.35 -4.71 11.16
N PRO A 67 -9.49 -5.44 11.26
CA PRO A 67 -10.34 -5.42 12.45
C PRO A 67 -9.65 -5.84 13.75
N GLY A 68 -8.56 -6.59 13.68
CA GLY A 68 -7.80 -7.04 14.86
C GLY A 68 -6.52 -6.24 15.13
N ALA A 69 -6.20 -5.25 14.30
CA ALA A 69 -4.98 -4.47 14.46
C ALA A 69 -5.09 -3.53 15.67
N LYS A 70 -4.01 -3.47 16.46
CA LYS A 70 -3.88 -2.54 17.59
C LYS A 70 -3.26 -1.20 17.20
N GLY A 71 -2.57 -1.14 16.06
CA GLY A 71 -1.89 0.04 15.52
C GLY A 71 -1.79 -0.02 14.00
N ILE A 72 -1.12 0.98 13.41
CA ILE A 72 -0.86 1.04 11.97
C ILE A 72 0.09 -0.08 11.58
N THR A 73 -0.28 -0.91 10.60
CA THR A 73 0.55 -2.01 10.10
C THR A 73 1.06 -1.70 8.70
N LEU A 74 2.38 -1.83 8.51
CA LEU A 74 3.06 -1.64 7.23
C LEU A 74 3.34 -3.01 6.62
N GLU A 75 2.68 -3.30 5.51
CA GLU A 75 2.78 -4.60 4.82
C GLU A 75 3.89 -4.57 3.77
N GLN A 76 4.87 -5.48 3.90
CA GLN A 76 5.99 -5.58 2.96
C GLN A 76 5.63 -6.39 1.72
N THR A 77 4.83 -7.45 1.89
CA THR A 77 4.67 -8.53 0.90
C THR A 77 3.21 -8.72 0.51
N GLY A 78 2.92 -8.74 -0.78
CA GLY A 78 1.69 -9.29 -1.35
C GLY A 78 1.89 -10.74 -1.80
N LYS A 79 0.87 -11.58 -1.69
CA LYS A 79 0.92 -13.01 -2.01
C LYS A 79 -0.10 -13.36 -3.08
N ASN A 80 0.25 -14.31 -3.96
CA ASN A 80 -0.53 -14.69 -5.13
C ASN A 80 -1.32 -15.99 -4.95
N HIS A 81 -1.86 -16.28 -3.77
CA HIS A 81 -2.52 -17.57 -3.55
C HIS A 81 -3.52 -17.55 -2.40
N CYS A 82 -4.39 -18.57 -2.39
CA CYS A 82 -5.35 -18.87 -1.32
C CYS A 82 -6.48 -17.83 -1.14
N TYR A 83 -6.88 -17.13 -2.18
CA TYR A 83 -8.05 -16.24 -2.16
C TYR A 83 -9.35 -17.03 -2.29
N LYS A 84 -9.79 -17.63 -1.20
CA LYS A 84 -10.96 -18.54 -1.15
C LYS A 84 -12.23 -17.85 -0.66
N ASP A 85 -12.11 -16.71 -0.02
CA ASP A 85 -13.26 -15.95 0.49
C ASP A 85 -13.96 -15.24 -0.66
N ARG A 86 -15.29 -15.29 -0.65
CA ARG A 86 -16.12 -14.67 -1.69
C ARG A 86 -16.20 -13.17 -1.47
N ASP A 87 -16.12 -12.42 -2.56
CA ASP A 87 -16.34 -10.97 -2.57
C ASP A 87 -17.84 -10.61 -2.40
N VAL A 88 -18.18 -9.32 -2.47
CA VAL A 88 -19.59 -8.87 -2.35
C VAL A 88 -20.49 -9.37 -3.48
N SER A 89 -19.92 -9.80 -4.60
CA SER A 89 -20.63 -10.41 -5.73
C SER A 89 -20.78 -11.93 -5.57
N GLY A 90 -20.27 -12.50 -4.48
CA GLY A 90 -20.29 -13.94 -4.21
C GLY A 90 -19.22 -14.73 -4.98
N LEU A 91 -18.25 -14.05 -5.58
CA LEU A 91 -17.20 -14.65 -6.41
C LEU A 91 -15.86 -14.68 -5.68
N CYS A 92 -15.02 -15.64 -6.01
CA CYS A 92 -13.60 -15.67 -5.67
C CYS A 92 -12.78 -15.81 -6.96
N PRO A 93 -11.48 -15.47 -6.95
CA PRO A 93 -10.65 -15.61 -8.14
C PRO A 93 -10.55 -17.06 -8.61
N ASP A 94 -10.51 -17.25 -9.92
CA ASP A 94 -10.22 -18.56 -10.51
C ASP A 94 -8.87 -19.07 -10.00
N ARG A 95 -8.81 -20.39 -9.71
CA ARG A 95 -7.61 -21.03 -9.11
C ARG A 95 -7.13 -20.38 -7.81
N HIS A 96 -7.94 -19.53 -7.19
CA HIS A 96 -7.63 -18.84 -5.93
C HIS A 96 -6.30 -18.04 -5.95
N CYS A 97 -5.89 -17.55 -7.11
CA CYS A 97 -4.73 -16.68 -7.27
C CYS A 97 -5.12 -15.33 -7.89
N CYS A 98 -4.25 -14.35 -7.76
CA CYS A 98 -4.45 -13.02 -8.33
C CYS A 98 -4.04 -12.99 -9.82
N ILE A 99 -2.88 -13.57 -10.14
CA ILE A 99 -2.33 -13.69 -11.49
C ILE A 99 -1.89 -15.12 -11.71
N GLU A 100 -2.49 -15.78 -12.68
CA GLU A 100 -2.10 -17.12 -13.06
C GLU A 100 -0.67 -17.15 -13.60
N GLY A 101 0.16 -18.06 -13.07
CA GLY A 101 1.58 -18.15 -13.43
C GLY A 101 2.46 -16.98 -12.91
N GLY A 102 1.88 -16.03 -12.20
CA GLY A 102 2.65 -14.94 -11.58
C GLY A 102 3.48 -15.40 -10.38
N PRO A 103 4.48 -14.60 -9.95
CA PRO A 103 5.29 -14.91 -8.78
C PRO A 103 4.44 -15.20 -7.53
N GLU A 104 4.86 -16.16 -6.71
CA GLU A 104 4.12 -16.50 -5.47
C GLU A 104 4.02 -15.31 -4.51
N ARG A 105 5.06 -14.46 -4.49
CA ARG A 105 5.17 -13.29 -3.62
C ARG A 105 5.81 -12.13 -4.34
N LEU A 106 5.36 -10.93 -4.02
CA LEU A 106 5.98 -9.68 -4.45
C LEU A 106 6.19 -8.79 -3.24
N ASP A 107 7.37 -8.20 -3.13
CA ASP A 107 7.69 -7.21 -2.11
C ASP A 107 7.57 -5.80 -2.68
N SER A 108 7.13 -4.87 -1.85
CA SER A 108 7.28 -3.45 -2.17
C SER A 108 8.76 -3.07 -2.31
N ILE A 109 9.06 -2.16 -3.22
CA ILE A 109 10.38 -1.52 -3.27
C ILE A 109 10.64 -0.65 -2.03
N ILE A 110 9.60 -0.28 -1.29
CA ILE A 110 9.70 0.44 -0.03
C ILE A 110 10.15 -0.54 1.05
N ASP A 111 11.24 -0.25 1.74
CA ASP A 111 11.69 -1.04 2.88
C ASP A 111 10.82 -0.72 4.10
N MET A 112 9.71 -1.47 4.22
CA MET A 112 8.75 -1.29 5.31
C MET A 112 9.35 -1.63 6.68
N ARG A 113 10.38 -2.49 6.73
CA ARG A 113 11.08 -2.82 7.98
C ARG A 113 11.87 -1.64 8.51
N SER A 114 12.70 -1.03 7.67
CA SER A 114 13.47 0.17 8.04
C SER A 114 12.56 1.34 8.31
N LEU A 115 11.49 1.49 7.52
CA LEU A 115 10.47 2.52 7.72
C LEU A 115 9.79 2.36 9.09
N SER A 116 9.38 1.15 9.46
CA SER A 116 8.77 0.86 10.76
C SER A 116 9.71 1.21 11.92
N LYS A 117 11.01 0.88 11.82
CA LYS A 117 11.99 1.24 12.84
C LYS A 117 12.12 2.76 13.00
N HIS A 118 12.20 3.47 11.88
CA HIS A 118 12.29 4.94 11.87
C HIS A 118 11.05 5.59 12.50
N LEU A 119 9.85 5.15 12.11
CA LEU A 119 8.60 5.69 12.65
C LEU A 119 8.45 5.40 14.16
N LYS A 120 8.88 4.23 14.62
CA LYS A 120 8.93 3.91 16.06
C LYS A 120 9.87 4.84 16.83
N SER A 121 11.04 5.17 16.27
CA SER A 121 11.95 6.13 16.91
C SER A 121 11.39 7.55 16.99
N MET A 122 10.38 7.87 16.17
CA MET A 122 9.61 9.12 16.23
C MET A 122 8.38 9.04 17.16
N GLY A 123 8.19 7.91 17.86
CA GLY A 123 7.08 7.73 18.81
C GLY A 123 5.77 7.23 18.18
N LEU A 124 5.76 6.79 16.90
CA LEU A 124 4.57 6.19 16.29
C LEU A 124 4.49 4.70 16.61
N ASP A 125 3.29 4.24 16.98
CA ASP A 125 3.03 2.81 17.18
C ASP A 125 2.70 2.16 15.83
N VAL A 126 3.74 1.66 15.15
CA VAL A 126 3.63 1.00 13.85
C VAL A 126 4.13 -0.44 13.91
N ILE A 127 3.50 -1.32 13.18
CA ILE A 127 3.81 -2.76 13.11
C ILE A 127 4.34 -3.07 11.71
N TYR A 128 5.42 -3.83 11.62
CA TYR A 128 5.89 -4.41 10.36
C TYR A 128 5.27 -5.78 10.15
N SER A 129 4.76 -6.03 8.93
CA SER A 129 4.16 -7.31 8.57
C SER A 129 4.61 -7.77 7.17
N ARG A 130 4.52 -9.07 6.93
CA ARG A 130 4.68 -9.72 5.62
C ARG A 130 3.47 -10.61 5.29
N ASP A 131 2.34 -10.34 5.92
CA ASP A 131 1.12 -11.12 5.72
C ASP A 131 -0.13 -10.23 5.85
N ALA A 132 -0.56 -9.69 4.72
CA ALA A 132 -1.74 -8.83 4.61
C ALA A 132 -3.07 -9.60 4.62
N GLY A 133 -3.04 -10.88 4.95
CA GLY A 133 -4.20 -11.76 4.91
C GLY A 133 -4.38 -12.48 3.56
N ARG A 134 -5.62 -12.91 3.26
CA ARG A 134 -5.95 -13.66 2.03
C ARG A 134 -7.28 -13.21 1.45
N TYR A 135 -7.53 -11.91 1.53
CA TYR A 135 -8.75 -11.30 0.99
C TYR A 135 -8.39 -10.08 0.13
N LEU A 136 -9.33 -9.20 -0.10
CA LEU A 136 -9.20 -8.08 -1.04
C LEU A 136 -7.98 -7.20 -0.79
N CYS A 137 -7.59 -6.95 0.46
CA CYS A 137 -6.44 -6.09 0.77
C CYS A 137 -5.14 -6.66 0.18
N ASP A 138 -4.87 -7.95 0.45
CA ASP A 138 -3.68 -8.63 -0.09
C ASP A 138 -3.76 -8.79 -1.62
N PHE A 139 -4.94 -9.13 -2.15
CA PHE A 139 -5.18 -9.28 -3.58
C PHE A 139 -4.89 -7.98 -4.35
N VAL A 140 -5.49 -6.88 -3.92
CA VAL A 140 -5.31 -5.56 -4.54
C VAL A 140 -3.86 -5.09 -4.42
N TYR A 141 -3.25 -5.32 -3.27
CA TYR A 141 -1.86 -4.98 -3.02
C TYR A 141 -0.91 -5.77 -3.93
N TYR A 142 -1.08 -7.10 -3.99
CA TYR A 142 -0.30 -7.93 -4.89
C TYR A 142 -0.44 -7.49 -6.35
N TYR A 143 -1.69 -7.25 -6.81
CA TYR A 143 -1.94 -6.80 -8.17
C TYR A 143 -1.29 -5.45 -8.46
N SER A 144 -1.37 -4.52 -7.52
CA SER A 144 -0.73 -3.21 -7.63
C SER A 144 0.80 -3.30 -7.63
N LEU A 145 1.40 -4.19 -6.82
CA LEU A 145 2.83 -4.48 -6.85
C LEU A 145 3.28 -5.02 -8.21
N TYR A 146 2.48 -5.93 -8.78
CA TYR A 146 2.75 -6.52 -10.09
C TYR A 146 2.69 -5.47 -11.21
N ARG A 147 1.61 -4.69 -11.29
CA ARG A 147 1.42 -3.64 -12.31
C ARG A 147 2.39 -2.49 -12.15
N GLY A 148 2.67 -2.08 -10.94
CA GLY A 148 3.52 -0.95 -10.58
C GLY A 148 4.99 -1.31 -10.33
N GLN A 149 5.43 -2.54 -10.65
CA GLN A 149 6.82 -2.97 -10.46
C GLN A 149 7.32 -2.70 -9.04
N GLY A 150 6.52 -3.05 -8.04
CA GLY A 150 6.80 -2.86 -6.63
C GLY A 150 6.54 -1.45 -6.08
N LYS A 151 6.12 -0.47 -6.89
CA LYS A 151 5.85 0.92 -6.47
C LYS A 151 4.48 1.06 -5.79
N ALA A 152 4.16 0.13 -4.89
CA ALA A 152 2.94 0.16 -4.09
C ALA A 152 3.25 -0.07 -2.62
N ALA A 153 2.42 0.45 -1.75
CA ALA A 153 2.43 0.23 -0.31
C ALA A 153 1.03 -0.19 0.15
N LEU A 154 0.97 -1.08 1.13
CA LEU A 154 -0.27 -1.33 1.85
C LEU A 154 -0.08 -0.98 3.33
N ILE A 155 -0.96 -0.14 3.82
CA ILE A 155 -1.03 0.31 5.20
C ILE A 155 -2.37 -0.15 5.77
N HIS A 156 -2.33 -1.05 6.72
CA HIS A 156 -3.50 -1.43 7.48
C HIS A 156 -3.69 -0.50 8.68
N VAL A 157 -4.92 -0.06 8.88
CA VAL A 157 -5.33 0.76 10.03
C VAL A 157 -6.29 0.00 10.91
N PRO A 158 -6.30 0.24 12.23
CA PRO A 158 -7.24 -0.41 13.14
C PRO A 158 -8.68 0.03 12.88
N ALA A 159 -9.64 -0.90 13.04
CA ALA A 159 -11.07 -0.62 12.88
C ALA A 159 -11.68 0.12 14.08
N SER A 160 -11.06 0.05 15.26
CA SER A 160 -11.57 0.60 16.52
C SER A 160 -10.43 0.92 17.48
N GLY A 161 -10.76 1.57 18.58
CA GLY A 161 -9.79 1.98 19.60
C GLY A 161 -9.34 3.44 19.45
N SER A 162 -8.48 3.88 20.37
CA SER A 162 -8.04 5.27 20.45
C SER A 162 -7.25 5.76 19.21
N VAL A 163 -6.63 4.85 18.49
CA VAL A 163 -5.86 5.15 17.25
C VAL A 163 -6.78 5.29 16.03
N ALA A 164 -7.97 4.69 16.06
CA ALA A 164 -8.90 4.70 14.94
C ALA A 164 -9.66 6.03 14.76
N SER A 165 -9.58 6.96 15.72
CA SER A 165 -10.21 8.28 15.54
C SER A 165 -9.49 9.07 14.44
N SER A 166 -10.26 9.75 13.59
CA SER A 166 -9.69 10.54 12.47
C SER A 166 -8.67 11.58 12.93
N GLU A 167 -8.91 12.20 14.10
CA GLU A 167 -8.03 13.20 14.71
C GLU A 167 -6.64 12.67 15.03
N ARG A 168 -6.51 11.39 15.37
CA ARG A 168 -5.23 10.74 15.65
C ARG A 168 -4.66 10.03 14.44
N LEU A 169 -5.51 9.39 13.65
CA LEU A 169 -5.11 8.57 12.51
C LEU A 169 -4.55 9.41 11.35
N VAL A 170 -5.20 10.54 11.02
CA VAL A 170 -4.79 11.37 9.88
C VAL A 170 -3.36 11.92 10.04
N PRO A 171 -2.94 12.54 11.16
CA PRO A 171 -1.57 13.00 11.34
C PRO A 171 -0.54 11.86 11.30
N GLN A 172 -0.89 10.69 11.84
CA GLN A 172 -0.01 9.52 11.80
C GLN A 172 0.16 9.01 10.36
N LEU A 173 -0.93 8.90 9.60
CA LEU A 173 -0.88 8.51 8.19
C LEU A 173 -0.08 9.52 7.34
N GLN A 174 -0.24 10.82 7.58
CA GLN A 174 0.58 11.84 6.93
C GLN A 174 2.07 11.61 7.17
N THR A 175 2.46 11.37 8.43
CA THR A 175 3.85 11.08 8.79
C THR A 175 4.36 9.82 8.10
N VAL A 176 3.57 8.75 8.08
CA VAL A 176 3.92 7.49 7.39
C VAL A 176 4.09 7.73 5.89
N ILE A 177 3.14 8.37 5.23
CA ILE A 177 3.17 8.64 3.79
C ILE A 177 4.36 9.52 3.40
N GLN A 178 4.63 10.59 4.16
CA GLN A 178 5.79 11.44 3.94
C GLN A 178 7.11 10.67 4.10
N ALA A 179 7.18 9.74 5.05
CA ALA A 179 8.37 8.90 5.22
C ALA A 179 8.54 7.90 4.06
N VAL A 180 7.46 7.35 3.52
CA VAL A 180 7.45 6.54 2.28
C VAL A 180 8.00 7.35 1.12
N LEU A 181 7.49 8.55 0.88
CA LEU A 181 7.92 9.42 -0.22
C LEU A 181 9.40 9.79 -0.10
N ARG A 182 9.86 10.15 1.09
CA ARG A 182 11.29 10.43 1.35
C ARG A 182 12.19 9.23 1.07
N GLN A 183 11.74 8.02 1.35
CA GLN A 183 12.50 6.81 1.04
C GLN A 183 12.60 6.57 -0.47
N LEU A 184 11.52 6.81 -1.22
CA LEU A 184 11.51 6.71 -2.69
C LEU A 184 12.43 7.75 -3.33
N ASP A 185 12.44 9.00 -2.84
CA ASP A 185 13.30 10.06 -3.37
C ASP A 185 14.78 9.72 -3.18
N ARG A 186 15.18 9.25 -2.01
CA ARG A 186 16.55 8.81 -1.75
C ARG A 186 16.99 7.70 -2.69
N ARG A 187 16.12 6.73 -3.00
CA ARG A 187 16.44 5.66 -3.95
C ARG A 187 16.66 6.17 -5.37
N ALA A 188 15.82 7.10 -5.82
CA ALA A 188 15.96 7.70 -7.14
C ALA A 188 17.32 8.42 -7.30
N HIS A 189 17.75 9.18 -6.30
CA HIS A 189 19.06 9.84 -6.31
C HIS A 189 20.24 8.87 -6.29
N THR A 190 20.15 7.77 -5.56
CA THR A 190 21.22 6.75 -5.51
C THR A 190 21.37 6.05 -6.87
N THR A 191 20.28 5.78 -7.56
CA THR A 191 20.32 5.12 -8.89
C THR A 191 20.88 6.04 -9.96
N SER A 192 20.58 7.34 -9.92
CA SER A 192 21.09 8.33 -10.85
C SER A 192 22.61 8.53 -10.71
N GLY A 193 23.14 8.60 -9.49
CA GLY A 193 24.58 8.74 -9.24
C GLY A 193 25.41 7.52 -9.66
N GLN A 194 24.84 6.31 -9.64
CA GLN A 194 25.53 5.11 -10.12
C GLN A 194 25.64 5.04 -11.65
N VAL A 195 24.68 5.62 -12.38
CA VAL A 195 24.69 5.67 -13.84
C VAL A 195 25.75 6.67 -14.33
N GLU A 196 25.94 7.79 -13.67
CA GLU A 196 26.98 8.79 -14.01
C GLU A 196 28.39 8.24 -13.76
N ASN A 197 28.64 7.62 -12.62
CA ASN A 197 29.94 7.01 -12.29
C ASN A 197 30.33 5.87 -13.24
N ASN A 198 29.37 5.12 -13.79
CA ASN A 198 29.66 4.08 -14.78
C ASN A 198 29.96 4.66 -16.19
N LYS A 199 29.42 5.82 -16.56
CA LYS A 199 29.74 6.49 -17.80
C LYS A 199 31.15 7.08 -17.78
N GLU A 200 31.58 7.67 -16.67
CA GLU A 200 32.94 8.19 -16.52
C GLU A 200 34.01 7.08 -16.57
N ASN A 201 33.74 5.93 -15.93
CA ASN A 201 34.66 4.79 -15.94
C ASN A 201 34.79 4.09 -17.32
N ILE A 202 33.87 4.29 -18.26
CA ILE A 202 33.95 3.75 -19.63
C ILE A 202 34.76 4.71 -20.51
N LEU A 203 34.72 6.01 -20.26
CA LEU A 203 35.47 7.02 -21.04
C LEU A 203 36.97 7.08 -20.71
N HIS A 204 37.38 6.53 -19.57
CA HIS A 204 38.82 6.46 -19.20
C HIS A 204 39.50 5.13 -19.58
N LYS A 205 38.84 4.22 -20.29
CA LYS A 205 39.38 2.92 -20.74
C LYS A 205 39.49 2.80 -22.28
N THR A 206 39.33 3.87 -22.99
CA THR A 206 39.70 4.03 -24.42
C THR A 206 40.79 5.09 -24.54
#